data_eb680e5598094f2893434858da41569a
#
_entry.id   eb680e5598094f2893434858da41569a
#
_cell.length_a   1.000
_cell.length_b   1.000
_cell.length_c   1.000
_cell.angle_alpha   90.00
_cell.angle_beta   90.00
_cell.angle_gamma   90.00
#
_symmetry.space_group_name_H-M   'P 1'
#
loop_
_entity.id
_entity.type
_entity.pdbx_description
1 polymer ?
#
loop_
_entity_poly.entity_id
_entity_poly.type
_entity_poly.pdbx_seq_one_letter_code
_entity_poly.pdbx_strand_id
1 'polypeptide(L)'
;MKFTIGQRVRFYVSREFLEGQDLSEECSPGWITGKITKVRPVHEYSTPVQVTLDSKTDVLPKYVNTLSFTIEGNFYINMHNKNEAEQLTLQPLTILKRRHL
;
A
#
# COMPACT_ATOMS: atom_id res chain seq x y z
N MET A 1 -13.38 3.44 6.35
CA MET A 1 -13.11 4.34 5.21
C MET A 1 -13.37 3.62 3.90
N LYS A 2 -13.89 4.33 2.94
CA LYS A 2 -14.22 3.72 1.67
C LYS A 2 -13.25 4.16 0.58
N PHE A 3 -12.75 3.21 -0.18
CA PHE A 3 -11.82 3.49 -1.27
C PHE A 3 -12.54 3.30 -2.61
N THR A 4 -12.23 4.15 -3.57
CA THR A 4 -12.87 4.10 -4.87
C THR A 4 -11.83 4.05 -5.97
N ILE A 5 -12.23 3.51 -7.13
CA ILE A 5 -11.34 3.44 -8.28
C ILE A 5 -10.93 4.84 -8.70
N GLY A 6 -9.64 4.99 -8.97
CA GLY A 6 -9.08 6.28 -9.37
C GLY A 6 -8.56 7.11 -8.21
N GLN A 7 -8.85 6.71 -6.99
CA GLN A 7 -8.41 7.46 -5.82
C GLN A 7 -6.90 7.34 -5.64
N ARG A 8 -6.27 8.45 -5.32
CA ARG A 8 -4.84 8.46 -5.01
C ARG A 8 -4.64 8.07 -3.57
N VAL A 9 -3.65 7.22 -3.32
CA VAL A 9 -3.40 6.69 -1.99
C VAL A 9 -1.89 6.60 -1.76
N ARG A 10 -1.52 6.40 -0.51
CA ARG A 10 -0.13 6.18 -0.14
C ARG A 10 -0.09 5.22 1.04
N PHE A 11 1.09 4.64 1.26
CA PHE A 11 1.34 3.85 2.45
C PHE A 11 2.82 3.92 2.77
N TYR A 12 3.14 3.71 4.03
CA TYR A 12 4.52 3.76 4.49
C TYR A 12 5.07 2.35 4.63
N VAL A 13 6.23 2.12 4.05
CA VAL A 13 6.93 0.83 4.16
C VAL A 13 7.99 1.00 5.22
N SER A 14 7.81 0.31 6.34
CA SER A 14 8.71 0.44 7.49
C SER A 14 9.89 -0.50 7.33
N ARG A 15 10.92 -0.25 8.15
CA ARG A 15 12.05 -1.15 8.19
C ARG A 15 11.61 -2.54 8.65
N GLU A 16 10.71 -2.60 9.61
CA GLU A 16 10.23 -3.88 10.12
C GLU A 16 9.51 -4.69 9.03
N PHE A 17 8.76 -4.00 8.19
CA PHE A 17 8.11 -4.67 7.07
C PHE A 17 9.17 -5.27 6.14
N LEU A 18 10.17 -4.48 5.80
CA LEU A 18 11.20 -4.94 4.88
C LEU A 18 11.99 -6.11 5.45
N GLU A 19 12.28 -6.06 6.75
CA GLU A 19 12.98 -7.17 7.39
C GLU A 19 12.15 -8.44 7.38
N GLY A 20 10.86 -8.30 7.62
CA GLY A 20 9.97 -9.45 7.59
C GLY A 20 9.86 -10.09 6.23
N GLN A 21 10.12 -9.32 5.18
CA GLN A 21 10.07 -9.80 3.80
C GLN A 21 11.44 -10.13 3.22
N ASP A 22 12.49 -10.06 4.06
CA ASP A 22 13.87 -10.28 3.61
C ASP A 22 14.26 -9.31 2.50
N LEU A 23 13.81 -8.08 2.61
CA LEU A 23 14.10 -7.04 1.62
C LEU A 23 14.97 -5.93 2.18
N SER A 24 15.39 -6.03 3.45
CA SER A 24 16.04 -4.91 4.10
C SER A 24 17.42 -4.58 3.52
N GLU A 25 18.04 -5.51 2.80
CA GLU A 25 19.33 -5.23 2.18
C GLU A 25 19.19 -4.53 0.85
N GLU A 26 18.05 -4.71 0.18
CA GLU A 26 17.86 -4.18 -1.16
C GLU A 26 16.98 -2.95 -1.17
N CYS A 27 16.18 -2.77 -0.13
CA CYS A 27 15.17 -1.72 -0.11
C CYS A 27 15.30 -0.91 1.17
N SER A 28 14.82 0.32 1.12
CA SER A 28 14.88 1.24 2.25
C SER A 28 13.48 1.71 2.61
N PRO A 29 13.23 1.97 3.89
CA PRO A 29 11.91 2.46 4.32
C PRO A 29 11.53 3.74 3.59
N GLY A 30 10.25 3.93 3.39
CA GLY A 30 9.79 5.15 2.75
C GLY A 30 8.33 5.08 2.37
N TRP A 31 7.86 6.16 1.79
CA TRP A 31 6.49 6.26 1.33
C TRP A 31 6.36 5.78 -0.11
N ILE A 32 5.27 5.08 -0.36
CA ILE A 32 4.89 4.66 -1.71
C ILE A 32 3.54 5.28 -2.00
N THR A 33 3.37 5.79 -3.21
CA THR A 33 2.09 6.30 -3.66
C THR A 33 1.56 5.43 -4.79
N GLY A 34 0.28 5.51 -5.02
CA GLY A 34 -0.35 4.77 -6.09
C GLY A 34 -1.77 5.22 -6.30
N LYS A 35 -2.46 4.44 -7.13
CA LYS A 35 -3.84 4.73 -7.48
C LYS A 35 -4.64 3.45 -7.39
N ILE A 36 -5.84 3.53 -6.84
CA ILE A 36 -6.72 2.37 -6.77
C ILE A 36 -7.23 2.07 -8.17
N THR A 37 -6.97 0.86 -8.63
CA THR A 37 -7.33 0.45 -9.98
C THR A 37 -8.42 -0.62 -10.03
N LYS A 38 -8.67 -1.31 -8.90
CA LYS A 38 -9.74 -2.27 -8.84
C LYS A 38 -10.34 -2.28 -7.44
N VAL A 39 -11.68 -2.40 -7.39
CA VAL A 39 -12.39 -2.62 -6.14
C VAL A 39 -13.36 -3.75 -6.41
N ARG A 40 -13.17 -4.89 -5.75
CA ARG A 40 -13.95 -6.10 -6.00
C ARG A 40 -14.92 -6.34 -4.85
N PRO A 41 -15.87 -7.24 -5.06
CA PRO A 41 -16.85 -7.53 -4.00
C PRO A 41 -16.18 -8.08 -2.74
N VAL A 42 -16.50 -7.49 -1.61
CA VAL A 42 -15.88 -7.87 -0.34
C VAL A 42 -16.19 -9.32 0.01
N HIS A 43 -17.42 -9.75 -0.27
CA HIS A 43 -17.83 -11.10 0.11
C HIS A 43 -17.12 -12.20 -0.69
N GLU A 44 -16.43 -11.81 -1.77
CA GLU A 44 -15.71 -12.79 -2.58
C GLU A 44 -14.20 -12.71 -2.42
N TYR A 45 -13.72 -11.62 -1.87
CA TYR A 45 -12.27 -11.39 -1.78
C TYR A 45 -11.90 -10.82 -0.42
N SER A 46 -10.85 -11.38 0.17
CA SER A 46 -10.35 -10.85 1.44
C SER A 46 -9.55 -9.57 1.23
N THR A 47 -9.00 -9.38 0.03
CA THR A 47 -8.26 -8.16 -0.29
C THR A 47 -8.80 -7.57 -1.58
N PRO A 48 -9.96 -6.91 -1.48
CA PRO A 48 -10.67 -6.46 -2.69
C PRO A 48 -10.14 -5.18 -3.31
N VAL A 49 -9.26 -4.44 -2.64
CA VAL A 49 -8.81 -3.16 -3.15
C VAL A 49 -7.42 -3.33 -3.73
N GLN A 50 -7.30 -3.10 -5.05
CA GLN A 50 -6.01 -3.22 -5.72
C GLN A 50 -5.45 -1.85 -6.04
N VAL A 51 -4.19 -1.65 -5.68
CA VAL A 51 -3.49 -0.40 -5.92
C VAL A 51 -2.38 -0.64 -6.94
N THR A 52 -2.33 0.19 -7.95
CA THR A 52 -1.23 0.19 -8.91
C THR A 52 -0.25 1.25 -8.45
N LEU A 53 0.99 0.84 -8.27
CA LEU A 53 2.00 1.68 -7.65
C LEU A 53 2.61 2.63 -8.67
N ASP A 54 2.97 3.82 -8.21
CA ASP A 54 3.70 4.79 -9.02
C ASP A 54 5.17 4.37 -9.07
N SER A 55 6.07 5.26 -8.84
CA SER A 55 7.48 4.95 -8.76
C SER A 55 7.78 4.34 -7.40
N LYS A 56 8.58 3.28 -7.37
CA LYS A 56 8.92 2.63 -6.11
C LYS A 56 10.29 3.01 -5.60
N THR A 57 11.10 3.57 -6.45
CA THR A 57 12.47 3.94 -6.14
C THR A 57 13.18 2.79 -5.46
N ASP A 58 13.69 3.00 -4.24
CA ASP A 58 14.40 1.94 -3.50
C ASP A 58 13.57 1.37 -2.38
N VAL A 59 12.28 1.70 -2.33
CA VAL A 59 11.44 1.26 -1.22
C VAL A 59 10.92 -0.15 -1.44
N LEU A 60 10.54 -0.47 -2.66
CA LEU A 60 10.06 -1.81 -3.01
C LEU A 60 10.76 -2.29 -4.27
N PRO A 61 10.84 -3.62 -4.45
CA PRO A 61 11.44 -4.16 -5.66
C PRO A 61 10.71 -3.67 -6.90
N LYS A 62 11.45 -3.50 -7.98
CA LYS A 62 10.88 -2.92 -9.20
C LYS A 62 9.82 -3.81 -9.84
N TYR A 63 9.86 -5.10 -9.54
CA TYR A 63 8.87 -6.01 -10.13
C TYR A 63 7.52 -5.95 -9.43
N VAL A 64 7.42 -5.26 -8.29
CA VAL A 64 6.15 -5.13 -7.59
C VAL A 64 5.40 -3.96 -8.21
N ASN A 65 4.37 -4.25 -8.98
CA ASN A 65 3.60 -3.21 -9.66
C ASN A 65 2.26 -2.94 -9.01
N THR A 66 1.70 -3.92 -8.33
CA THR A 66 0.41 -3.78 -7.67
C THR A 66 0.46 -4.43 -6.30
N LEU A 67 -0.38 -3.94 -5.40
CA LEU A 67 -0.61 -4.57 -4.11
C LEU A 67 -2.10 -4.54 -3.84
N SER A 68 -2.58 -5.54 -3.10
CA SER A 68 -4.00 -5.64 -2.76
C SER A 68 -4.16 -5.47 -1.26
N PHE A 69 -5.22 -4.76 -0.89
CA PHE A 69 -5.47 -4.40 0.51
C PHE A 69 -6.89 -4.81 0.88
N THR A 70 -7.14 -4.94 2.17
CA THR A 70 -8.50 -5.17 2.65
C THR A 70 -9.32 -3.91 2.45
N ILE A 71 -10.63 -4.03 2.68
CA ILE A 71 -11.51 -2.87 2.53
C ILE A 71 -11.17 -1.77 3.53
N GLU A 72 -10.53 -2.14 4.64
CA GLU A 72 -10.08 -1.17 5.63
C GLU A 72 -8.74 -0.55 5.24
N GLY A 73 -8.10 -1.05 4.19
CA GLY A 73 -6.84 -0.52 3.74
C GLY A 73 -5.62 -1.18 4.34
N ASN A 74 -5.75 -2.40 4.82
CA ASN A 74 -4.62 -3.10 5.42
C ASN A 74 -4.06 -4.17 4.50
N PHE A 75 -2.76 -4.31 4.51
CA PHE A 75 -2.06 -5.36 3.78
C PHE A 75 -1.34 -6.23 4.79
N TYR A 76 -1.67 -7.52 4.80
CA TYR A 76 -1.03 -8.47 5.70
C TYR A 76 -0.16 -9.41 4.89
N ILE A 77 1.10 -9.43 5.22
CA ILE A 77 2.05 -10.27 4.52
C ILE A 77 1.85 -11.73 4.87
N ASN A 78 1.59 -11.97 6.12
CA ASN A 78 1.55 -13.32 6.64
C ASN A 78 0.37 -13.44 7.58
N MET A 79 -0.50 -14.36 7.28
CA MET A 79 -1.70 -14.56 8.09
C MET A 79 -1.38 -14.95 9.52
N HIS A 80 -0.23 -15.55 9.73
CA HIS A 80 0.15 -16.02 11.05
C HIS A 80 0.80 -14.95 11.90
N ASN A 81 1.32 -13.91 11.28
CA ASN A 81 2.01 -12.87 11.99
C ASN A 81 1.27 -11.56 11.78
N LYS A 82 0.57 -11.14 12.82
CA LYS A 82 -0.22 -9.92 12.74
C LYS A 82 0.39 -8.78 13.50
N ASN A 83 1.70 -8.79 13.57
CA ASN A 83 2.42 -7.71 14.18
C ASN A 83 2.13 -6.44 13.39
N GLU A 84 1.66 -5.40 14.07
CA GLU A 84 1.32 -4.16 13.41
C GLU A 84 2.48 -3.53 12.69
N ALA A 85 3.68 -3.77 13.18
CA ALA A 85 4.87 -3.19 12.54
C ALA A 85 5.10 -3.77 11.15
N GLU A 86 4.46 -4.90 10.84
CA GLU A 86 4.62 -5.52 9.55
C GLU A 86 3.44 -5.29 8.62
N GLN A 87 2.51 -4.45 9.04
CA GLN A 87 1.38 -4.11 8.19
C GLN A 87 1.68 -2.89 7.36
N LEU A 88 1.11 -2.87 6.18
CA LEU A 88 1.05 -1.66 5.38
C LEU A 88 -0.37 -1.14 5.50
N THR A 89 -0.50 0.14 5.77
CA THR A 89 -1.82 0.76 5.93
C THR A 89 -2.00 1.81 4.87
N LEU A 90 -3.05 1.63 4.06
CA LEU A 90 -3.36 2.51 2.96
C LEU A 90 -4.00 3.79 3.48
N GLN A 91 -3.54 4.91 3.01
CA GLN A 91 -4.06 6.21 3.40
C GLN A 91 -4.45 7.00 2.16
N PRO A 92 -5.54 7.75 2.24
CA PRO A 92 -5.85 8.66 1.14
C PRO A 92 -4.73 9.67 0.98
N LEU A 93 -4.38 9.96 -0.27
CA LEU A 93 -3.39 10.98 -0.55
C LEU A 93 -4.16 12.22 -0.96
N THR A 94 -4.22 13.18 -0.07
CA THR A 94 -4.91 14.41 -0.33
C THR A 94 -3.94 15.40 -0.91
N ILE A 95 -4.19 15.82 -2.14
CA ILE A 95 -3.34 16.82 -2.77
C ILE A 95 -3.91 18.16 -2.44
N LEU A 96 -3.13 18.96 -1.71
CA LEU A 96 -3.56 20.29 -1.40
C LEU A 96 -3.53 21.10 -2.66
N LYS A 97 -4.67 21.62 -3.04
CA LYS A 97 -4.69 22.47 -4.17
C LYS A 97 -4.14 23.74 -3.73
N ARG A 98 -3.15 24.15 -4.32
CA ARG A 98 -2.59 25.33 -3.93
C ARG A 98 -3.33 26.33 -4.42
N ARG A 99 -3.75 27.02 -4.13
CA ARG A 99 -4.51 27.79 -4.57
C ARG A 99 -4.03 28.87 -4.74
N HIS A 100 -3.61 29.16 -4.89
CA HIS A 100 -3.13 29.87 -4.97
C HIS A 100 -3.10 30.50 -5.07
N LEU A 101 -2.98 30.64 -4.94
CA LEU A 101 -3.02 31.03 -4.98
C LEU A 101 -2.92 31.59 -5.28
#